data_a46806f89839bd26510ec5763934b77a
#
_entry.id   a46806f89839bd26510ec5763934b77a
#
_cell.length_a   1.000
_cell.length_b   1.000
_cell.length_c   1.000
_cell.angle_alpha   90.00
_cell.angle_beta   90.00
_cell.angle_gamma   90.00
#
_symmetry.space_group_name_H-M   'P 1'
#
loop_
_entity.id
_entity.type
_entity.pdbx_description
1 polymer ?
#
loop_
_entity_poly.entity_id
_entity_poly.type
_entity_poly.pdbx_seq_one_letter_code
_entity_poly.pdbx_strand_id
1 'polypeptide(L)'
;PIIAKGIAKGNTIVFEGKEIQVVLTSGKFDKSKHSFEYFKDSPTGIEVIDDAALLYGNDGKMPTTEYRSIEVNIHGKQVSLPKDAYSDLYEPTFLTDHNSVYYDKENDILYIVANNNYAERPYKVCWQIEKGVYKGRKVSELVY
;
A
#
# COMPACT_ATOMS: atom_id res chain seq x y z
N PRO A 1 7.00 -1.96 18.79
CA PRO A 1 7.97 -0.87 18.62
C PRO A 1 8.28 -0.61 17.15
N ILE A 2 8.60 0.64 16.85
CA ILE A 2 9.01 1.04 15.50
C ILE A 2 10.38 0.42 15.21
N ILE A 3 10.51 -0.24 14.07
CA ILE A 3 11.75 -0.91 13.71
C ILE A 3 12.82 0.09 13.30
N ALA A 4 12.47 1.01 12.40
CA ALA A 4 13.38 2.01 11.88
C ALA A 4 12.61 3.09 11.16
N LYS A 5 13.25 4.25 11.00
CA LYS A 5 12.70 5.29 10.12
C LYS A 5 12.90 4.84 8.68
N GLY A 6 11.90 5.09 7.87
CA GLY A 6 12.01 4.85 6.45
C GLY A 6 12.96 5.82 5.79
N ILE A 7 13.64 5.34 4.77
CA ILE A 7 14.48 6.17 3.91
C ILE A 7 13.86 6.17 2.52
N ALA A 8 13.44 7.35 2.06
CA ALA A 8 12.87 7.50 0.73
C ALA A 8 13.98 7.70 -0.29
N LYS A 9 13.90 6.94 -1.39
CA LYS A 9 14.83 7.07 -2.51
C LYS A 9 14.08 6.84 -3.80
N GLY A 10 13.83 7.92 -4.55
CA GLY A 10 13.02 7.83 -5.76
C GLY A 10 11.60 7.38 -5.44
N ASN A 11 11.20 6.27 -6.05
CA ASN A 11 9.87 5.68 -5.85
C ASN A 11 9.86 4.54 -4.83
N THR A 12 10.88 4.44 -3.99
CA THR A 12 10.96 3.42 -2.96
C THR A 12 11.10 4.04 -1.57
N ILE A 13 10.56 3.34 -0.57
CA ILE A 13 10.83 3.62 0.84
C ILE A 13 11.35 2.34 1.46
N VAL A 14 12.51 2.41 2.10
CA VAL A 14 13.17 1.26 2.72
C VAL A 14 13.18 1.45 4.23
N PHE A 15 12.70 0.43 4.93
CA PHE A 15 12.78 0.33 6.40
C PHE A 15 13.74 -0.79 6.74
N GLU A 16 14.76 -0.50 7.54
CA GLU A 16 15.71 -1.49 7.98
C GLU A 16 15.78 -1.54 9.49
N GLY A 17 15.61 -2.73 10.03
CA GLY A 17 15.80 -3.03 11.43
C GLY A 17 16.71 -4.23 11.57
N LYS A 18 16.85 -4.74 12.78
CA LYS A 18 17.65 -5.94 13.01
C LYS A 18 16.96 -7.16 12.40
N GLU A 19 17.59 -7.72 11.37
CA GLU A 19 17.08 -8.91 10.64
C GLU A 19 15.74 -8.70 9.95
N ILE A 20 15.33 -7.44 9.75
CA ILE A 20 14.08 -7.10 9.08
C ILE A 20 14.31 -5.97 8.10
N GLN A 21 13.83 -6.15 6.87
CA GLN A 21 13.82 -5.10 5.86
C GLN A 21 12.46 -5.08 5.18
N VAL A 22 11.91 -3.89 4.99
CA VAL A 22 10.67 -3.69 4.24
C VAL A 22 10.94 -2.68 3.14
N VAL A 23 10.53 -3.01 1.92
CA VAL A 23 10.69 -2.12 0.77
C VAL A 23 9.32 -1.89 0.14
N LEU A 24 8.88 -0.64 0.15
CA LEU A 24 7.67 -0.22 -0.54
C LEU A 24 8.08 0.46 -1.84
N THR A 25 7.47 0.07 -2.94
CA THR A 25 7.73 0.68 -4.25
C THR A 25 6.41 1.17 -4.84
N SER A 26 6.43 2.40 -5.34
CA SER A 26 5.31 3.01 -6.05
C SER A 26 5.70 3.31 -7.49
N GLY A 27 4.72 3.71 -8.29
CA GLY A 27 4.98 4.11 -9.67
C GLY A 27 3.78 4.85 -10.23
N LYS A 28 3.99 5.42 -11.43
CA LYS A 28 2.90 6.06 -12.15
C LYS A 28 1.88 5.01 -12.57
N PHE A 29 0.61 5.38 -12.44
CA PHE A 29 -0.47 4.52 -12.92
C PHE A 29 -0.50 4.60 -14.45
N ASP A 30 -0.31 3.45 -15.10
CA ASP A 30 -0.37 3.35 -16.56
C ASP A 30 -1.74 2.81 -16.97
N LYS A 31 -2.61 3.69 -17.41
CA LYS A 31 -3.98 3.32 -17.77
C LYS A 31 -4.05 2.31 -18.91
N SER A 32 -3.02 2.22 -19.75
CA SER A 32 -2.99 1.27 -20.86
C SER A 32 -2.87 -0.17 -20.41
N LYS A 33 -2.50 -0.41 -19.15
CA LYS A 33 -2.32 -1.75 -18.58
C LYS A 33 -3.51 -2.21 -17.74
N HIS A 34 -4.61 -1.44 -17.76
CA HIS A 34 -5.76 -1.71 -16.91
C HIS A 34 -7.05 -1.66 -17.71
N SER A 35 -8.09 -2.32 -17.19
CA SER A 35 -9.43 -2.23 -17.74
C SER A 35 -10.30 -1.38 -16.80
N PHE A 36 -11.29 -0.70 -17.38
CA PHE A 36 -12.13 0.24 -16.62
C PHE A 36 -13.59 0.06 -16.95
N GLU A 37 -14.42 0.36 -15.93
CA GLU A 37 -15.84 0.63 -16.13
C GLU A 37 -16.12 2.00 -15.55
N TYR A 38 -16.87 2.82 -16.28
CA TYR A 38 -17.19 4.18 -15.89
C TYR A 38 -18.58 4.24 -15.28
N PHE A 39 -18.80 5.23 -14.41
CA PHE A 39 -20.14 5.47 -13.90
C PHE A 39 -21.07 5.81 -15.05
N LYS A 40 -22.30 5.30 -14.97
CA LYS A 40 -23.30 5.43 -16.03
C LYS A 40 -23.56 6.88 -16.44
N ASP A 41 -23.58 7.78 -15.46
CA ASP A 41 -23.91 9.19 -15.69
C ASP A 41 -22.70 10.12 -15.74
N SER A 42 -21.48 9.55 -15.79
CA SER A 42 -20.26 10.35 -15.82
C SER A 42 -19.26 9.73 -16.80
N PRO A 43 -18.94 10.41 -17.90
CA PRO A 43 -17.99 9.87 -18.89
C PRO A 43 -16.54 9.80 -18.40
N THR A 44 -16.23 10.45 -17.28
CA THR A 44 -14.87 10.46 -16.72
C THR A 44 -14.76 9.81 -15.35
N GLY A 45 -15.90 9.52 -14.71
CA GLY A 45 -15.88 8.88 -13.39
C GLY A 45 -15.63 7.39 -13.49
N ILE A 46 -14.69 6.90 -12.70
CA ILE A 46 -14.26 5.49 -12.69
C ILE A 46 -15.00 4.73 -11.60
N GLU A 47 -15.73 3.69 -11.98
CA GLU A 47 -16.42 2.81 -11.03
C GLU A 47 -15.63 1.54 -10.74
N VAL A 48 -15.05 0.94 -11.79
CA VAL A 48 -14.36 -0.35 -11.69
C VAL A 48 -13.01 -0.26 -12.38
N ILE A 49 -11.98 -0.78 -11.73
CA ILE A 49 -10.64 -0.95 -12.32
C ILE A 49 -10.27 -2.41 -12.15
N ASP A 50 -9.92 -3.07 -13.28
CA ASP A 50 -9.49 -4.48 -13.30
C ASP A 50 -10.46 -5.40 -12.54
N ASP A 51 -11.76 -5.22 -12.79
CA ASP A 51 -12.84 -6.00 -12.18
C ASP A 51 -13.05 -5.75 -10.67
N ALA A 52 -12.32 -4.82 -10.07
CA ALA A 52 -12.51 -4.44 -8.67
C ALA A 52 -13.41 -3.19 -8.59
N ALA A 53 -14.51 -3.30 -7.85
CA ALA A 53 -15.44 -2.20 -7.64
C ALA A 53 -15.18 -1.42 -6.36
N LEU A 54 -14.53 -2.05 -5.36
CA LEU A 54 -14.17 -1.37 -4.15
C LEU A 54 -12.73 -0.87 -4.29
N LEU A 55 -12.59 0.43 -4.54
CA LEU A 55 -11.32 1.08 -4.80
C LEU A 55 -11.04 2.13 -3.72
N TYR A 56 -9.77 2.31 -3.39
CA TYR A 56 -9.36 3.27 -2.36
C TYR A 56 -8.42 4.33 -2.94
N GLY A 57 -8.63 5.57 -2.53
CA GLY A 57 -7.72 6.67 -2.80
C GLY A 57 -8.02 7.51 -4.02
N ASN A 58 -8.60 6.93 -5.06
CA ASN A 58 -8.82 7.64 -6.33
C ASN A 58 -10.11 8.47 -6.37
N ASP A 59 -11.06 8.19 -5.46
CA ASP A 59 -12.33 8.90 -5.35
C ASP A 59 -13.09 9.03 -6.69
N GLY A 60 -13.21 7.92 -7.41
CA GLY A 60 -13.91 7.89 -8.70
C GLY A 60 -13.15 8.53 -9.85
N LYS A 61 -11.90 8.93 -9.63
CA LYS A 61 -11.07 9.56 -10.67
C LYS A 61 -10.05 8.58 -11.22
N MET A 62 -9.50 8.91 -12.39
CA MET A 62 -8.39 8.14 -12.94
C MET A 62 -7.19 8.29 -12.00
N PRO A 63 -6.63 7.18 -11.48
CA PRO A 63 -5.46 7.26 -10.61
C PRO A 63 -4.24 7.85 -11.31
N THR A 64 -3.35 8.48 -10.55
CA THR A 64 -2.08 8.99 -11.05
C THR A 64 -0.91 8.14 -10.60
N THR A 65 -0.99 7.56 -9.40
CA THR A 65 0.06 6.71 -8.83
C THR A 65 -0.55 5.46 -8.20
N GLU A 66 0.28 4.44 -8.06
CA GLU A 66 -0.12 3.15 -7.48
C GLU A 66 1.05 2.51 -6.74
N TYR A 67 0.75 1.52 -5.90
CA TYR A 67 1.78 0.64 -5.34
C TYR A 67 2.25 -0.32 -6.42
N ARG A 68 3.56 -0.54 -6.50
CA ARG A 68 4.16 -1.51 -7.44
C ARG A 68 4.55 -2.80 -6.76
N SER A 69 5.06 -2.72 -5.54
CA SER A 69 5.45 -3.90 -4.78
C SER A 69 5.61 -3.59 -3.31
N ILE A 70 5.43 -4.61 -2.49
CA ILE A 70 5.74 -4.60 -1.06
C ILE A 70 6.54 -5.86 -0.80
N GLU A 71 7.82 -5.67 -0.50
CA GLU A 71 8.76 -6.76 -0.28
C GLU A 71 9.26 -6.73 1.16
N VAL A 72 9.28 -7.90 1.79
CA VAL A 72 9.70 -8.04 3.18
C VAL A 72 10.79 -9.10 3.25
N ASN A 73 11.86 -8.81 3.97
CA ASN A 73 12.82 -9.83 4.37
C ASN A 73 12.83 -9.86 5.89
N ILE A 74 12.46 -10.99 6.45
CA ILE A 74 12.36 -11.18 7.89
C ILE A 74 13.10 -12.44 8.30
N HIS A 75 14.13 -12.27 9.12
CA HIS A 75 15.01 -13.36 9.59
C HIS A 75 15.56 -14.20 8.43
N GLY A 76 15.94 -13.52 7.34
CA GLY A 76 16.47 -14.18 6.15
C GLY A 76 15.42 -14.76 5.21
N LYS A 77 14.14 -14.69 5.57
CA LYS A 77 13.06 -15.17 4.72
C LYS A 77 12.47 -14.02 3.89
N GLN A 78 12.43 -14.21 2.58
CA GLN A 78 11.82 -13.25 1.67
C GLN A 78 10.32 -13.48 1.57
N VAL A 79 9.54 -12.43 1.77
CA VAL A 79 8.08 -12.46 1.63
C VAL A 79 7.68 -11.33 0.69
N SER A 80 7.14 -11.69 -0.47
CA SER A 80 6.53 -10.73 -1.39
C SER A 80 5.04 -10.74 -1.15
N LEU A 81 4.44 -9.58 -0.88
CA LEU A 81 3.00 -9.52 -0.75
C LEU A 81 2.35 -9.74 -2.11
N PRO A 82 1.23 -10.48 -2.18
CA PRO A 82 0.55 -10.70 -3.45
C PRO A 82 -0.04 -9.39 -3.98
N LYS A 83 -0.26 -9.30 -5.28
CA LYS A 83 -0.79 -8.10 -5.92
C LYS A 83 -2.13 -7.65 -5.32
N ASP A 84 -2.99 -8.58 -4.95
CA ASP A 84 -4.29 -8.25 -4.37
C ASP A 84 -4.19 -7.60 -2.98
N ALA A 85 -2.99 -7.59 -2.38
CA ALA A 85 -2.76 -6.87 -1.14
C ALA A 85 -2.78 -5.34 -1.34
N TYR A 86 -2.56 -4.85 -2.56
CA TYR A 86 -2.45 -3.41 -2.81
C TYR A 86 -2.98 -2.94 -4.18
N SER A 87 -3.44 -3.84 -5.04
CA SER A 87 -3.84 -3.47 -6.41
C SER A 87 -5.10 -2.59 -6.49
N ASP A 88 -5.87 -2.48 -5.41
CA ASP A 88 -7.05 -1.62 -5.32
C ASP A 88 -6.78 -0.33 -4.54
N LEU A 89 -5.52 -0.09 -4.17
CA LEU A 89 -5.08 1.06 -3.39
C LEU A 89 -4.34 2.03 -4.30
N TYR A 90 -4.82 3.27 -4.37
CA TYR A 90 -4.27 4.28 -5.27
C TYR A 90 -3.83 5.52 -4.51
N GLU A 91 -3.03 6.34 -5.17
CA GLU A 91 -2.54 7.61 -4.65
C GLU A 91 -1.80 7.46 -3.32
N PRO A 92 -0.81 6.54 -3.23
CA PRO A 92 -0.06 6.39 -1.99
C PRO A 92 0.70 7.66 -1.62
N THR A 93 0.66 8.00 -0.33
CA THR A 93 1.43 9.13 0.20
C THR A 93 2.83 8.63 0.54
N PHE A 94 3.76 8.79 -0.39
CA PHE A 94 5.09 8.17 -0.31
C PHE A 94 6.10 9.07 0.42
N LEU A 95 5.72 9.47 1.65
CA LEU A 95 6.56 10.25 2.55
C LEU A 95 6.94 9.38 3.76
N THR A 96 8.16 9.54 4.23
CA THR A 96 8.69 8.67 5.29
C THR A 96 7.94 8.80 6.62
N ASP A 97 7.36 9.97 6.90
CA ASP A 97 6.58 10.19 8.12
C ASP A 97 5.12 9.75 8.01
N HIS A 98 4.68 9.32 6.83
CA HIS A 98 3.34 8.76 6.62
C HIS A 98 3.34 7.25 6.53
N ASN A 99 4.50 6.63 6.59
CA ASN A 99 4.65 5.18 6.50
C ASN A 99 5.48 4.68 7.67
N SER A 100 5.06 3.56 8.27
CA SER A 100 5.71 3.04 9.48
C SER A 100 5.73 1.53 9.45
N VAL A 101 6.74 0.97 10.11
CA VAL A 101 6.87 -0.47 10.27
C VAL A 101 7.04 -0.77 11.75
N TYR A 102 6.20 -1.67 12.26
CA TYR A 102 6.21 -2.09 13.66
C TYR A 102 6.40 -3.60 13.74
N TYR A 103 7.23 -4.05 14.65
CA TYR A 103 7.43 -5.47 14.86
C TYR A 103 7.14 -5.86 16.30
N ASP A 104 6.21 -6.78 16.47
CA ASP A 104 5.92 -7.42 17.73
C ASP A 104 6.77 -8.69 17.82
N LYS A 105 7.92 -8.58 18.48
CA LYS A 105 8.89 -9.66 18.57
C LYS A 105 8.35 -10.87 19.31
N GLU A 106 7.56 -10.64 20.34
CA GLU A 106 6.99 -11.70 21.17
C GLU A 106 6.06 -12.61 20.38
N ASN A 107 5.22 -12.03 19.52
CA ASN A 107 4.25 -12.78 18.72
C ASN A 107 4.71 -13.01 17.27
N ASP A 108 5.88 -12.49 16.90
CA ASP A 108 6.43 -12.54 15.56
C ASP A 108 5.45 -12.01 14.52
N ILE A 109 4.95 -10.79 14.76
CA ILE A 109 4.02 -10.12 13.87
C ILE A 109 4.63 -8.81 13.40
N LEU A 110 4.72 -8.64 12.08
CA LEU A 110 5.18 -7.42 11.45
C LEU A 110 3.96 -6.66 10.92
N TYR A 111 3.90 -5.38 11.25
CA TYR A 111 2.84 -4.48 10.75
C TYR A 111 3.47 -3.42 9.87
N ILE A 112 2.93 -3.25 8.67
CA ILE A 112 3.30 -2.18 7.76
C ILE A 112 2.10 -1.26 7.66
N VAL A 113 2.27 0.01 8.03
CA VAL A 113 1.18 0.98 8.11
C VAL A 113 1.44 2.14 7.17
N ALA A 114 0.46 2.46 6.34
CA ALA A 114 0.51 3.61 5.46
C ALA A 114 -0.68 4.52 5.73
N ASN A 115 -0.40 5.79 6.01
CA ASN A 115 -1.40 6.85 6.10
C ASN A 115 -1.39 7.62 4.80
N ASN A 116 -2.32 7.31 3.91
CA ASN A 116 -2.39 7.93 2.59
C ASN A 116 -3.30 9.16 2.64
N ASN A 117 -2.86 10.15 3.42
CA ASN A 117 -3.61 11.36 3.71
C ASN A 117 -3.72 12.31 2.53
N TYR A 118 -2.82 12.20 1.56
CA TYR A 118 -2.80 13.09 0.40
C TYR A 118 -3.54 12.51 -0.80
N ALA A 119 -4.13 11.32 -0.64
CA ALA A 119 -4.99 10.74 -1.67
C ALA A 119 -6.24 11.60 -1.85
N GLU A 120 -6.86 11.54 -3.03
CA GLU A 120 -8.12 12.25 -3.30
C GLU A 120 -9.19 11.88 -2.27
N ARG A 121 -9.21 10.62 -1.85
CA ARG A 121 -10.02 10.16 -0.74
C ARG A 121 -9.08 9.49 0.27
N PRO A 122 -8.73 10.20 1.36
CA PRO A 122 -7.72 9.69 2.31
C PRO A 122 -8.10 8.35 2.92
N TYR A 123 -7.11 7.50 3.09
CA TYR A 123 -7.30 6.20 3.72
C TYR A 123 -6.03 5.75 4.44
N LYS A 124 -6.21 4.79 5.33
CA LYS A 124 -5.12 4.16 6.06
C LYS A 124 -5.16 2.67 5.77
N VAL A 125 -4.02 2.06 5.55
CA VAL A 125 -3.90 0.61 5.37
C VAL A 125 -2.85 0.05 6.32
N CYS A 126 -3.14 -1.13 6.87
CA CYS A 126 -2.21 -1.88 7.69
C CYS A 126 -2.12 -3.30 7.13
N TRP A 127 -0.93 -3.68 6.69
CA TRP A 127 -0.64 -5.06 6.26
C TRP A 127 0.01 -5.80 7.42
N GLN A 128 -0.34 -7.07 7.58
CA GLN A 128 0.13 -7.91 8.68
C GLN A 128 0.82 -9.17 8.16
N ILE A 129 2.05 -9.36 8.62
CA ILE A 129 2.84 -10.56 8.31
C ILE A 129 3.13 -11.25 9.64
N GLU A 130 2.61 -12.47 9.84
CA GLU A 130 2.76 -13.23 11.08
C GLU A 130 3.58 -14.48 10.81
N LYS A 131 4.65 -14.63 11.58
CA LYS A 131 5.56 -15.78 11.45
C LYS A 131 6.03 -15.98 10.00
N GLY A 132 6.33 -14.87 9.33
CA GLY A 132 6.82 -14.89 7.95
C GLY A 132 5.76 -15.17 6.89
N VAL A 133 4.47 -15.08 7.23
CA VAL A 133 3.37 -15.32 6.30
C VAL A 133 2.45 -14.10 6.26
N TYR A 134 2.13 -13.63 5.07
CA TYR A 134 1.18 -12.55 4.91
C TYR A 134 -0.22 -13.01 5.32
N LYS A 135 -0.83 -12.31 6.28
CA LYS A 135 -2.12 -12.70 6.86
C LYS A 135 -3.28 -11.82 6.40
N GLY A 136 -3.02 -10.76 5.68
CA GLY A 136 -4.08 -9.87 5.24
C GLY A 136 -3.85 -8.43 5.65
N ARG A 137 -4.85 -7.62 5.44
CA ARG A 137 -4.77 -6.19 5.67
C ARG A 137 -6.07 -5.64 6.23
N LYS A 138 -5.97 -4.44 6.80
CA LYS A 138 -7.13 -3.64 7.19
C LYS A 138 -7.02 -2.30 6.49
N VAL A 139 -8.10 -1.88 5.85
CA VAL A 139 -8.17 -0.58 5.18
C VAL A 139 -9.32 0.20 5.82
N SER A 140 -9.06 1.46 6.16
CA SER A 140 -10.10 2.36 6.65
C SER A 140 -9.97 3.70 5.99
N GLU A 141 -11.11 4.26 5.58
CA GLU A 141 -11.12 5.60 5.03
C GLU A 141 -11.07 6.61 6.16
N LEU A 142 -10.30 7.68 5.93
CA LEU A 142 -10.14 8.74 6.91
C LEU A 142 -11.22 9.80 6.66
N VAL A 143 -11.96 10.12 7.70
CA VAL A 143 -13.04 11.12 7.63
C VAL A 143 -12.57 12.35 8.43
N TYR A 144 -12.62 13.52 7.81
CA TYR A 144 -12.24 14.77 8.44
C TYR A 144 -13.44 15.69 8.60
#